data_c0dcfd6098637ac8988a48b39b174491
#
_entry.id   c0dcfd6098637ac8988a48b39b174491
#
_cell.length_a   1.000
_cell.length_b   1.000
_cell.length_c   1.000
_cell.angle_alpha   90.00
_cell.angle_beta   90.00
_cell.angle_gamma   90.00
#
_symmetry.space_group_name_H-M   'P 1'
#
loop_
_entity.id
_entity.type
_entity.pdbx_description
1 polymer ?
#
loop_
_entity_poly.entity_id
_entity_poly.type
_entity_poly.pdbx_seq_one_letter_code
_entity_poly.pdbx_strand_id
1 'polypeptide(L)'
;DSAPVLEPTVFLVTLHSMSSPDEIFHIADDAAFTRTALEVFHRQAAACVPYREYLTRIGVEPEQVRSPEEIPFLPIELFKTHDIYCGETPPEAVFTSSATTGMTPSRHPMQSLALYEQAFRAAFRTFYGAPEHWSLYALLPNYLRRKGSSLVYMADRLIADCGSGGFYLDDYEALLEAMARDGKPKILLGVSYALWDLAERYAPKLRGTVVMETGGMKGYREEIPKEEFHKI
;
A
#
# COMPACT_ATOMS: atom_id res chain seq x y z
N ASP A 1 -38.82 48.18 -24.45
CA ASP A 1 -38.79 47.16 -23.41
C ASP A 1 -37.76 46.10 -23.82
N SER A 2 -36.53 46.30 -23.33
CA SER A 2 -35.41 45.41 -23.54
C SER A 2 -35.31 44.46 -22.34
N ALA A 3 -35.51 43.15 -22.60
CA ALA A 3 -35.28 42.12 -21.59
C ALA A 3 -33.77 42.05 -21.22
N PRO A 4 -33.42 41.84 -19.95
CA PRO A 4 -32.05 41.71 -19.57
C PRO A 4 -31.47 40.39 -20.06
N VAL A 5 -30.37 40.48 -20.80
CA VAL A 5 -29.53 39.33 -21.15
C VAL A 5 -28.86 38.84 -19.88
N LEU A 6 -29.27 37.68 -19.39
CA LEU A 6 -28.59 36.97 -18.33
C LEU A 6 -27.23 36.44 -18.88
N GLU A 7 -26.16 37.10 -18.49
CA GLU A 7 -24.82 36.56 -18.70
C GLU A 7 -24.67 35.22 -17.96
N PRO A 8 -24.10 34.18 -18.60
CA PRO A 8 -23.82 32.95 -17.89
C PRO A 8 -22.71 33.23 -16.86
N THR A 9 -23.06 33.23 -15.58
CA THR A 9 -22.11 33.21 -14.51
C THR A 9 -21.28 31.92 -14.61
N VAL A 10 -20.15 32.01 -15.26
CA VAL A 10 -19.13 30.95 -15.24
C VAL A 10 -18.66 30.86 -13.80
N PHE A 11 -19.20 29.90 -13.07
CA PHE A 11 -18.58 29.44 -11.82
C PHE A 11 -17.22 28.87 -12.20
N LEU A 12 -16.20 29.72 -12.14
CA LEU A 12 -14.81 29.30 -12.06
C LEU A 12 -14.68 28.55 -10.73
N VAL A 13 -14.90 27.23 -10.75
CA VAL A 13 -14.42 26.35 -9.69
C VAL A 13 -12.91 26.47 -9.77
N THR A 14 -12.37 27.35 -8.96
CA THR A 14 -10.93 27.42 -8.73
C THR A 14 -10.55 26.07 -8.16
N LEU A 15 -10.02 25.18 -9.01
CA LEU A 15 -9.36 23.96 -8.60
C LEU A 15 -8.22 24.41 -7.65
N HIS A 16 -8.50 24.41 -6.35
CA HIS A 16 -7.44 24.46 -5.36
C HIS A 16 -6.63 23.20 -5.59
N SER A 17 -5.51 23.35 -6.32
CA SER A 17 -4.51 22.30 -6.39
C SER A 17 -4.16 21.95 -4.96
N MET A 18 -4.17 20.65 -4.61
CA MET A 18 -3.56 20.20 -3.36
C MET A 18 -2.22 20.92 -3.25
N SER A 19 -2.06 21.71 -2.21
CA SER A 19 -0.84 22.52 -2.02
C SER A 19 0.38 21.63 -1.86
N SER A 20 0.19 20.41 -1.31
CA SER A 20 1.23 19.38 -1.19
C SER A 20 0.57 17.98 -1.08
N PRO A 21 1.19 16.93 -1.66
CA PRO A 21 0.79 15.53 -1.40
C PRO A 21 0.81 15.17 0.10
N ASP A 22 1.54 15.92 0.93
CA ASP A 22 1.65 15.69 2.36
C ASP A 22 0.36 15.97 3.14
N GLU A 23 -0.58 16.73 2.56
CA GLU A 23 -1.87 17.05 3.21
C GLU A 23 -2.68 15.80 3.56
N ILE A 24 -2.53 14.70 2.81
CA ILE A 24 -3.19 13.42 3.10
C ILE A 24 -2.80 12.83 4.46
N PHE A 25 -1.65 13.20 5.02
CA PHE A 25 -1.19 12.74 6.33
C PHE A 25 -1.64 13.63 7.50
N HIS A 26 -2.34 14.73 7.21
CA HIS A 26 -2.76 15.73 8.19
C HIS A 26 -4.29 15.90 8.27
N ILE A 27 -5.04 14.88 7.85
CA ILE A 27 -6.51 14.87 7.93
C ILE A 27 -6.91 14.81 9.41
N ALA A 28 -7.53 15.89 9.90
CA ALA A 28 -7.87 16.03 11.31
C ALA A 28 -9.35 15.74 11.64
N ASP A 29 -10.23 15.84 10.64
CA ASP A 29 -11.68 15.69 10.79
C ASP A 29 -12.35 15.25 9.48
N ASP A 30 -13.66 14.96 9.55
CA ASP A 30 -14.45 14.48 8.41
C ASP A 30 -14.54 15.53 7.28
N ALA A 31 -14.55 16.80 7.62
CA ALA A 31 -14.59 17.88 6.62
C ALA A 31 -13.26 17.97 5.86
N ALA A 32 -12.13 17.81 6.54
CA ALA A 32 -10.81 17.72 5.90
C ALA A 32 -10.71 16.46 5.04
N PHE A 33 -11.20 15.32 5.53
CA PHE A 33 -11.25 14.07 4.76
C PHE A 33 -12.06 14.25 3.47
N THR A 34 -13.29 14.74 3.57
CA THR A 34 -14.18 14.96 2.42
C THR A 34 -13.54 15.85 1.37
N ARG A 35 -12.98 16.99 1.79
CA ARG A 35 -12.29 17.91 0.88
C ARG A 35 -11.12 17.24 0.18
N THR A 36 -10.22 16.62 0.94
CA THR A 36 -9.03 15.97 0.38
C THR A 36 -9.39 14.80 -0.55
N ALA A 37 -10.40 13.98 -0.19
CA ALA A 37 -10.86 12.88 -1.03
C ALA A 37 -11.39 13.37 -2.37
N LEU A 38 -12.20 14.44 -2.38
CA LEU A 38 -12.72 15.03 -3.61
C LEU A 38 -11.62 15.67 -4.46
N GLU A 39 -10.65 16.35 -3.85
CA GLU A 39 -9.50 16.92 -4.56
C GLU A 39 -8.65 15.84 -5.23
N VAL A 40 -8.35 14.74 -4.52
CA VAL A 40 -7.65 13.58 -5.09
C VAL A 40 -8.46 12.96 -6.22
N PHE A 41 -9.76 12.77 -6.05
CA PHE A 41 -10.66 12.25 -7.08
C PHE A 41 -10.63 13.09 -8.34
N HIS A 42 -10.87 14.41 -8.24
CA HIS A 42 -10.89 15.30 -9.41
C HIS A 42 -9.53 15.32 -10.14
N ARG A 43 -8.42 15.34 -9.39
CA ARG A 43 -7.08 15.25 -9.97
C ARG A 43 -6.89 13.92 -10.72
N GLN A 44 -7.29 12.80 -10.14
CA GLN A 44 -7.18 11.49 -10.78
C GLN A 44 -8.10 11.37 -12.00
N ALA A 45 -9.31 11.86 -11.93
CA ALA A 45 -10.24 11.91 -13.05
C ALA A 45 -9.69 12.73 -14.23
N ALA A 46 -9.01 13.83 -13.95
CA ALA A 46 -8.39 14.67 -14.98
C ALA A 46 -7.11 14.07 -15.57
N ALA A 47 -6.23 13.52 -14.73
CA ALA A 47 -4.87 13.13 -15.12
C ALA A 47 -4.71 11.67 -15.51
N CYS A 48 -5.49 10.74 -14.93
CA CYS A 48 -5.40 9.32 -15.21
C CYS A 48 -6.28 8.91 -16.39
N VAL A 49 -5.70 8.71 -17.55
CA VAL A 49 -6.46 8.38 -18.78
C VAL A 49 -7.38 7.16 -18.61
N PRO A 50 -6.93 6.00 -18.10
CA PRO A 50 -7.82 4.85 -17.92
C PRO A 50 -8.97 5.12 -16.95
N TYR A 51 -8.75 5.93 -15.92
CA TYR A 51 -9.81 6.29 -14.97
C TYR A 51 -10.84 7.23 -15.59
N ARG A 52 -10.40 8.23 -16.33
CA ARG A 52 -11.30 9.13 -17.07
C ARG A 52 -12.17 8.38 -18.07
N GLU A 53 -11.58 7.45 -18.84
CA GLU A 53 -12.34 6.60 -19.78
C GLU A 53 -13.37 5.71 -19.06
N TYR A 54 -13.00 5.17 -17.89
CA TYR A 54 -13.92 4.40 -17.07
C TYR A 54 -15.09 5.25 -16.60
N LEU A 55 -14.84 6.45 -16.04
CA LEU A 55 -15.91 7.38 -15.61
C LEU A 55 -16.86 7.72 -16.76
N THR A 56 -16.32 8.03 -17.94
CA THR A 56 -17.12 8.30 -19.15
C THR A 56 -18.03 7.12 -19.51
N ARG A 57 -17.51 5.88 -19.44
CA ARG A 57 -18.27 4.67 -19.79
C ARG A 57 -19.40 4.36 -18.81
N ILE A 58 -19.25 4.69 -17.54
CA ILE A 58 -20.31 4.51 -16.53
C ILE A 58 -21.21 5.74 -16.40
N GLY A 59 -21.00 6.79 -17.23
CA GLY A 59 -21.85 7.99 -17.28
C GLY A 59 -21.69 8.91 -16.07
N VAL A 60 -20.52 8.92 -15.44
CA VAL A 60 -20.23 9.80 -14.29
C VAL A 60 -19.48 11.03 -14.75
N GLU A 61 -20.05 12.19 -14.46
CA GLU A 61 -19.43 13.50 -14.66
C GLU A 61 -18.69 13.90 -13.38
N PRO A 62 -17.35 14.01 -13.40
CA PRO A 62 -16.57 14.29 -12.18
C PRO A 62 -17.03 15.54 -11.43
N GLU A 63 -17.45 16.57 -12.16
CA GLU A 63 -17.91 17.84 -11.60
C GLU A 63 -19.23 17.74 -10.81
N GLN A 64 -19.95 16.63 -10.94
CA GLN A 64 -21.20 16.38 -10.21
C GLN A 64 -21.00 15.61 -8.92
N VAL A 65 -19.84 14.97 -8.72
CA VAL A 65 -19.49 14.24 -7.51
C VAL A 65 -19.22 15.23 -6.38
N ARG A 66 -19.99 15.12 -5.28
CA ARG A 66 -19.97 16.07 -4.14
C ARG A 66 -19.58 15.44 -2.81
N SER A 67 -19.57 14.10 -2.73
CA SER A 67 -19.22 13.39 -1.52
C SER A 67 -18.30 12.20 -1.80
N PRO A 68 -17.51 11.73 -0.83
CA PRO A 68 -16.65 10.56 -1.00
C PRO A 68 -17.41 9.28 -1.37
N GLU A 69 -18.66 9.14 -0.92
CA GLU A 69 -19.52 7.98 -1.20
C GLU A 69 -19.94 7.89 -2.67
N GLU A 70 -19.94 9.02 -3.37
CA GLU A 70 -20.26 9.10 -4.80
C GLU A 70 -19.07 8.81 -5.71
N ILE A 71 -17.84 8.72 -5.16
CA ILE A 71 -16.63 8.47 -5.94
C ILE A 71 -16.64 7.03 -6.48
N PRO A 72 -16.68 6.81 -7.81
CA PRO A 72 -16.58 5.47 -8.38
C PRO A 72 -15.17 4.93 -8.28
N PHE A 73 -15.02 3.76 -7.67
CA PHE A 73 -13.72 3.10 -7.61
C PHE A 73 -13.40 2.35 -8.90
N LEU A 74 -12.17 2.49 -9.36
CA LEU A 74 -11.67 1.78 -10.53
C LEU A 74 -11.57 0.28 -10.24
N PRO A 75 -12.11 -0.62 -11.11
CA PRO A 75 -11.94 -2.05 -10.96
C PRO A 75 -10.45 -2.46 -10.89
N ILE A 76 -10.09 -3.25 -9.87
CA ILE A 76 -8.70 -3.63 -9.58
C ILE A 76 -8.02 -4.39 -10.74
N GLU A 77 -8.81 -5.09 -11.56
CA GLU A 77 -8.34 -5.84 -12.72
C GLU A 77 -7.66 -4.95 -13.76
N LEU A 78 -8.05 -3.66 -13.83
CA LEU A 78 -7.45 -2.72 -14.79
C LEU A 78 -5.95 -2.47 -14.52
N PHE A 79 -5.48 -2.67 -13.30
CA PHE A 79 -4.04 -2.62 -12.97
C PHE A 79 -3.21 -3.73 -13.65
N LYS A 80 -3.85 -4.75 -14.20
CA LYS A 80 -3.18 -5.82 -14.97
C LYS A 80 -3.01 -5.47 -16.44
N THR A 81 -3.87 -4.60 -16.97
CA THR A 81 -4.00 -4.34 -18.41
C THR A 81 -3.68 -2.89 -18.78
N HIS A 82 -3.69 -1.99 -17.82
CA HIS A 82 -3.46 -0.56 -18.03
C HIS A 82 -2.43 -0.03 -17.03
N ASP A 83 -1.66 0.95 -17.44
CA ASP A 83 -0.83 1.72 -16.51
C ASP A 83 -1.71 2.80 -15.86
N ILE A 84 -2.11 2.54 -14.61
CA ILE A 84 -2.91 3.47 -13.80
C ILE A 84 -1.95 4.49 -13.19
N TYR A 85 -1.79 5.62 -13.85
CA TYR A 85 -0.78 6.61 -13.54
C TYR A 85 -1.27 8.03 -13.86
N CYS A 86 -1.00 8.98 -12.95
CA CYS A 86 -1.40 10.37 -13.06
C CYS A 86 -0.23 11.34 -13.29
N GLY A 87 1.01 10.85 -13.35
CA GLY A 87 2.20 11.68 -13.52
C GLY A 87 2.45 12.04 -14.98
N GLU A 88 2.99 13.23 -15.21
CA GLU A 88 3.43 13.71 -16.52
C GLU A 88 4.85 13.24 -16.87
N THR A 89 5.64 12.89 -15.86
CA THR A 89 7.01 12.38 -16.00
C THR A 89 7.05 10.87 -15.81
N PRO A 90 8.08 10.16 -16.29
CA PRO A 90 8.24 8.73 -16.01
C PRO A 90 8.21 8.45 -14.50
N PRO A 91 7.62 7.33 -14.07
CA PRO A 91 7.57 6.95 -12.66
C PRO A 91 8.99 6.66 -12.12
N GLU A 92 9.25 7.01 -10.86
CA GLU A 92 10.51 6.67 -10.15
C GLU A 92 10.69 5.16 -10.00
N ALA A 93 9.58 4.43 -9.84
CA ALA A 93 9.58 2.97 -9.77
C ALA A 93 8.25 2.40 -10.29
N VAL A 94 8.30 1.13 -10.68
CA VAL A 94 7.08 0.35 -10.98
C VAL A 94 7.09 -0.89 -10.10
N PHE A 95 6.16 -0.95 -9.15
CA PHE A 95 5.95 -2.15 -8.37
C PHE A 95 5.04 -3.13 -9.11
N THR A 96 5.27 -4.42 -8.89
CA THR A 96 4.48 -5.49 -9.50
C THR A 96 3.95 -6.45 -8.46
N SER A 97 2.70 -6.89 -8.62
CA SER A 97 2.15 -7.93 -7.75
C SER A 97 2.81 -9.29 -8.01
N SER A 98 2.74 -10.18 -7.00
CA SER A 98 3.07 -11.59 -7.22
C SER A 98 1.94 -12.23 -8.02
N ALA A 99 2.13 -12.44 -9.32
CA ALA A 99 1.20 -13.26 -10.09
C ALA A 99 1.43 -14.75 -9.78
N THR A 100 0.34 -15.51 -9.64
CA THR A 100 0.40 -16.97 -9.73
C THR A 100 0.82 -17.38 -11.14
N THR A 101 1.42 -18.56 -11.27
CA THR A 101 1.94 -19.06 -12.57
C THR A 101 0.89 -18.93 -13.67
N GLY A 102 1.22 -18.22 -14.74
CA GLY A 102 0.34 -18.00 -15.90
C GLY A 102 -0.58 -16.78 -15.84
N MET A 103 -0.58 -16.02 -14.74
CA MET A 103 -1.35 -14.76 -14.63
C MET A 103 -0.48 -13.53 -14.88
N THR A 104 -1.07 -12.51 -15.52
CA THR A 104 -0.41 -11.21 -15.70
C THR A 104 -0.32 -10.50 -14.35
N PRO A 105 0.88 -10.07 -13.91
CA PRO A 105 1.01 -9.29 -12.68
C PRO A 105 0.39 -7.89 -12.86
N SER A 106 -0.21 -7.36 -11.82
CA SER A 106 -0.60 -5.95 -11.80
C SER A 106 0.64 -5.06 -11.69
N ARG A 107 0.55 -3.87 -12.29
CA ARG A 107 1.62 -2.86 -12.32
C ARG A 107 1.18 -1.63 -11.55
N HIS A 108 2.05 -1.13 -10.69
CA HIS A 108 1.80 0.05 -9.87
C HIS A 108 2.92 1.06 -10.08
N PRO A 109 2.80 1.96 -11.08
CA PRO A 109 3.76 3.02 -11.30
C PRO A 109 3.72 4.02 -10.14
N MET A 110 4.87 4.32 -9.55
CA MET A 110 5.03 5.25 -8.44
C MET A 110 5.65 6.55 -8.92
N GLN A 111 4.93 7.64 -8.82
CA GLN A 111 5.44 8.96 -9.18
C GLN A 111 6.51 9.42 -8.21
N SER A 112 6.33 9.11 -6.91
CA SER A 112 7.27 9.47 -5.86
C SER A 112 7.41 8.32 -4.86
N LEU A 113 8.62 7.81 -4.71
CA LEU A 113 8.97 6.86 -3.66
C LEU A 113 8.96 7.51 -2.28
N ALA A 114 9.29 8.80 -2.20
CA ALA A 114 9.24 9.55 -0.93
C ALA A 114 7.81 9.58 -0.35
N LEU A 115 6.78 9.77 -1.19
CA LEU A 115 5.39 9.71 -0.75
C LEU A 115 4.99 8.32 -0.24
N TYR A 116 5.43 7.27 -0.92
CA TYR A 116 5.21 5.89 -0.48
C TYR A 116 5.91 5.61 0.85
N GLU A 117 7.16 6.06 1.00
CA GLU A 117 7.93 5.93 2.23
C GLU A 117 7.26 6.66 3.41
N GLN A 118 6.78 7.88 3.18
CA GLN A 118 6.06 8.64 4.19
C GLN A 118 4.78 7.91 4.62
N ALA A 119 4.04 7.33 3.66
CA ALA A 119 2.80 6.61 3.94
C ALA A 119 3.03 5.41 4.87
N PHE A 120 3.96 4.51 4.55
CA PHE A 120 4.17 3.35 5.41
C PHE A 120 4.86 3.70 6.73
N ARG A 121 5.72 4.74 6.80
CA ARG A 121 6.28 5.23 8.05
C ARG A 121 5.22 5.86 8.96
N ALA A 122 4.29 6.63 8.40
CA ALA A 122 3.16 7.17 9.15
C ALA A 122 2.27 6.05 9.70
N ALA A 123 1.93 5.06 8.87
CA ALA A 123 1.18 3.89 9.30
C ALA A 123 1.92 3.11 10.40
N PHE A 124 3.22 2.84 10.22
CA PHE A 124 4.02 2.15 11.23
C PHE A 124 3.98 2.89 12.57
N ARG A 125 4.20 4.20 12.57
CA ARG A 125 4.18 5.03 13.79
C ARG A 125 2.81 5.04 14.48
N THR A 126 1.73 5.02 13.72
CA THR A 126 0.37 4.99 14.24
C THR A 126 0.09 3.70 15.02
N PHE A 127 0.56 2.55 14.53
CA PHE A 127 0.25 1.25 15.14
C PHE A 127 1.32 0.74 16.11
N TYR A 128 2.58 1.10 15.89
CA TYR A 128 3.72 0.53 16.63
C TYR A 128 4.57 1.58 17.35
N GLY A 129 4.32 2.87 17.11
CA GLY A 129 5.15 3.94 17.66
C GLY A 129 6.46 4.12 16.89
N ALA A 130 7.50 4.61 17.57
CA ALA A 130 8.78 4.91 16.96
C ALA A 130 9.53 3.64 16.49
N PRO A 131 9.95 3.57 15.22
CA PRO A 131 10.61 2.39 14.68
C PRO A 131 11.88 1.99 15.42
N GLU A 132 12.63 2.96 15.98
CA GLU A 132 13.87 2.75 16.71
C GLU A 132 13.71 1.87 17.97
N HIS A 133 12.49 1.74 18.48
CA HIS A 133 12.16 0.89 19.62
C HIS A 133 11.98 -0.59 19.24
N TRP A 134 11.94 -0.90 17.95
CA TRP A 134 11.67 -2.23 17.43
C TRP A 134 12.87 -2.82 16.70
N SER A 135 12.90 -4.14 16.60
CA SER A 135 13.69 -4.86 15.60
C SER A 135 12.76 -5.53 14.61
N LEU A 136 13.00 -5.36 13.31
CA LEU A 136 12.15 -5.92 12.27
C LEU A 136 12.88 -7.06 11.54
N TYR A 137 12.31 -8.25 11.64
CA TYR A 137 12.78 -9.48 11.01
C TYR A 137 11.84 -9.85 9.88
N ALA A 138 12.34 -9.97 8.65
CA ALA A 138 11.55 -10.24 7.47
C ALA A 138 11.81 -11.67 6.95
N LEU A 139 10.87 -12.58 7.21
CA LEU A 139 10.88 -13.95 6.69
C LEU A 139 10.12 -13.99 5.37
N LEU A 140 10.81 -13.64 4.29
CA LEU A 140 10.25 -13.44 2.95
C LEU A 140 11.00 -14.30 1.90
N PRO A 141 10.83 -15.63 1.90
CA PRO A 141 11.44 -16.51 0.92
C PRO A 141 11.09 -16.10 -0.51
N ASN A 142 12.06 -16.18 -1.43
CA ASN A 142 11.90 -15.86 -2.86
C ASN A 142 11.61 -14.38 -3.21
N TYR A 143 11.35 -13.49 -2.25
CA TYR A 143 11.01 -12.11 -2.56
C TYR A 143 12.22 -11.26 -3.00
N LEU A 144 13.42 -11.50 -2.44
CA LEU A 144 14.63 -10.77 -2.86
C LEU A 144 15.04 -11.08 -4.31
N ARG A 145 14.61 -12.21 -4.87
CA ARG A 145 14.85 -12.57 -6.27
C ARG A 145 13.92 -11.84 -7.23
N ARG A 146 12.85 -11.21 -6.75
CA ARG A 146 11.86 -10.48 -7.56
C ARG A 146 12.11 -8.99 -7.44
N LYS A 147 12.67 -8.42 -8.52
CA LYS A 147 12.71 -6.96 -8.66
C LYS A 147 11.28 -6.41 -8.71
N GLY A 148 11.02 -5.27 -8.05
CA GLY A 148 9.73 -4.59 -8.10
C GLY A 148 8.70 -5.02 -7.05
N SER A 149 9.10 -5.68 -5.96
CA SER A 149 8.20 -5.92 -4.82
C SER A 149 8.11 -4.70 -3.90
N SER A 150 6.92 -4.10 -3.78
CA SER A 150 6.67 -3.00 -2.84
C SER A 150 6.84 -3.44 -1.39
N LEU A 151 6.47 -4.69 -1.06
CA LEU A 151 6.63 -5.26 0.27
C LEU A 151 8.11 -5.34 0.69
N VAL A 152 8.97 -5.82 -0.22
CA VAL A 152 10.42 -5.90 0.04
C VAL A 152 11.01 -4.51 0.21
N TYR A 153 10.62 -3.57 -0.65
CA TYR A 153 11.05 -2.18 -0.54
C TYR A 153 10.67 -1.58 0.82
N MET A 154 9.40 -1.73 1.22
CA MET A 154 8.91 -1.25 2.52
C MET A 154 9.67 -1.89 3.69
N ALA A 155 9.84 -3.22 3.67
CA ALA A 155 10.55 -3.95 4.73
C ALA A 155 12.01 -3.50 4.85
N ASP A 156 12.71 -3.30 3.71
CA ASP A 156 14.09 -2.80 3.69
C ASP A 156 14.23 -1.44 4.39
N ARG A 157 13.35 -0.50 4.05
CA ARG A 157 13.35 0.83 4.66
C ARG A 157 13.00 0.80 6.14
N LEU A 158 12.00 0.01 6.53
CA LEU A 158 11.63 -0.13 7.95
C LEU A 158 12.71 -0.84 8.78
N ILE A 159 13.40 -1.84 8.23
CA ILE A 159 14.56 -2.46 8.90
C ILE A 159 15.65 -1.42 9.14
N ALA A 160 15.93 -0.57 8.14
CA ALA A 160 16.91 0.51 8.29
C ALA A 160 16.47 1.54 9.35
N ASP A 161 15.19 1.93 9.38
CA ASP A 161 14.63 2.85 10.37
C ASP A 161 14.66 2.25 11.79
N CYS A 162 14.45 0.94 11.96
CA CYS A 162 14.58 0.23 13.24
C CYS A 162 16.04 0.12 13.70
N GLY A 163 17.00 0.15 12.78
CA GLY A 163 18.43 -0.02 13.05
C GLY A 163 18.81 -1.43 13.51
N SER A 164 17.89 -2.39 13.46
CA SER A 164 18.10 -3.78 13.88
C SER A 164 17.06 -4.71 13.23
N GLY A 165 17.44 -6.00 13.07
CA GLY A 165 16.69 -7.00 12.33
C GLY A 165 17.38 -7.34 11.01
N GLY A 166 16.60 -7.78 10.02
CA GLY A 166 17.14 -8.15 8.70
C GLY A 166 16.21 -9.05 7.90
N PHE A 167 16.65 -9.40 6.69
CA PHE A 167 15.98 -10.36 5.84
C PHE A 167 16.47 -11.77 6.09
N TYR A 168 15.54 -12.69 6.30
CA TYR A 168 15.76 -14.13 6.43
C TYR A 168 14.87 -14.82 5.41
N LEU A 169 15.47 -15.44 4.42
CA LEU A 169 14.75 -16.01 3.27
C LEU A 169 14.11 -17.36 3.63
N ASP A 170 14.98 -18.31 3.97
CA ASP A 170 14.68 -19.70 4.33
C ASP A 170 15.62 -20.21 5.43
N ASP A 171 16.44 -19.33 5.98
CA ASP A 171 17.35 -19.64 7.10
C ASP A 171 16.62 -19.39 8.43
N TYR A 172 15.79 -20.35 8.80
CA TYR A 172 15.00 -20.30 10.04
C TYR A 172 15.88 -20.33 11.30
N GLU A 173 16.98 -21.05 11.26
CA GLU A 173 17.90 -21.19 12.40
C GLU A 173 18.59 -19.85 12.68
N ALA A 174 19.16 -19.23 11.66
CA ALA A 174 19.78 -17.90 11.80
C ALA A 174 18.74 -16.85 12.24
N LEU A 175 17.52 -16.90 11.73
CA LEU A 175 16.42 -16.03 12.19
C LEU A 175 16.18 -16.18 13.69
N LEU A 176 15.97 -17.43 14.16
CA LEU A 176 15.65 -17.70 15.56
C LEU A 176 16.81 -17.35 16.50
N GLU A 177 18.05 -17.61 16.07
CA GLU A 177 19.24 -17.20 16.84
C GLU A 177 19.36 -15.68 16.94
N ALA A 178 19.15 -14.95 15.85
CA ALA A 178 19.18 -13.50 15.86
C ALA A 178 18.10 -12.91 16.75
N MET A 179 16.87 -13.41 16.63
CA MET A 179 15.76 -12.99 17.48
C MET A 179 15.97 -13.31 18.96
N ALA A 180 16.60 -14.44 19.28
CA ALA A 180 16.88 -14.83 20.67
C ALA A 180 17.93 -13.95 21.35
N ARG A 181 18.91 -13.46 20.60
CA ARG A 181 19.97 -12.55 21.10
C ARG A 181 19.53 -11.11 21.23
N ASP A 182 18.43 -10.76 20.58
CA ASP A 182 17.93 -9.38 20.52
C ASP A 182 17.06 -9.06 21.74
N GLY A 183 17.44 -8.03 22.49
CA GLY A 183 16.74 -7.55 23.67
C GLY A 183 15.55 -6.62 23.41
N LYS A 184 15.39 -6.10 22.18
CA LYS A 184 14.29 -5.20 21.83
C LYS A 184 12.95 -5.95 21.62
N PRO A 185 11.81 -5.25 21.71
CA PRO A 185 10.56 -5.73 21.10
C PRO A 185 10.77 -6.01 19.61
N LYS A 186 10.10 -7.05 19.11
CA LYS A 186 10.35 -7.56 17.75
C LYS A 186 9.08 -7.57 16.90
N ILE A 187 9.24 -7.30 15.62
CA ILE A 187 8.23 -7.58 14.60
C ILE A 187 8.82 -8.65 13.68
N LEU A 188 8.11 -9.77 13.56
CA LEU A 188 8.39 -10.82 12.57
C LEU A 188 7.40 -10.67 11.43
N LEU A 189 7.83 -10.06 10.33
CA LEU A 189 7.06 -9.96 9.09
C LEU A 189 7.30 -11.21 8.25
N GLY A 190 6.27 -11.99 8.00
CA GLY A 190 6.42 -13.21 7.23
C GLY A 190 5.25 -13.51 6.30
N VAL A 191 5.52 -14.29 5.24
CA VAL A 191 4.45 -14.85 4.41
C VAL A 191 3.87 -16.09 5.06
N SER A 192 2.56 -16.32 4.87
CA SER A 192 1.79 -17.35 5.56
C SER A 192 2.48 -18.72 5.53
N TYR A 193 2.88 -19.20 4.36
CA TYR A 193 3.53 -20.53 4.25
C TYR A 193 4.86 -20.63 5.00
N ALA A 194 5.66 -19.54 5.03
CA ALA A 194 6.95 -19.55 5.72
C ALA A 194 6.78 -19.47 7.25
N LEU A 195 5.78 -18.71 7.71
CA LEU A 195 5.42 -18.69 9.14
C LEU A 195 4.89 -20.05 9.59
N TRP A 196 4.12 -20.72 8.76
CA TRP A 196 3.67 -22.09 9.03
C TRP A 196 4.84 -23.05 9.14
N ASP A 197 5.77 -23.02 8.16
CA ASP A 197 6.98 -23.87 8.20
C ASP A 197 7.81 -23.61 9.46
N LEU A 198 7.94 -22.32 9.87
CA LEU A 198 8.62 -21.95 11.10
C LEU A 198 7.94 -22.56 12.33
N ALA A 199 6.62 -22.46 12.41
CA ALA A 199 5.84 -23.00 13.54
C ALA A 199 5.95 -24.52 13.63
N GLU A 200 5.73 -25.25 12.52
CA GLU A 200 5.75 -26.71 12.50
C GLU A 200 7.13 -27.31 12.78
N ARG A 201 8.20 -26.72 12.20
CA ARG A 201 9.55 -27.29 12.31
C ARG A 201 10.25 -26.97 13.60
N TYR A 202 10.00 -25.76 14.15
CA TYR A 202 10.78 -25.24 15.27
C TYR A 202 9.94 -24.95 16.51
N ALA A 203 8.61 -24.83 16.39
CA ALA A 203 7.69 -24.46 17.49
C ALA A 203 8.25 -23.35 18.41
N PRO A 204 8.70 -22.20 17.86
CA PRO A 204 9.46 -21.22 18.61
C PRO A 204 8.58 -20.49 19.63
N LYS A 205 9.14 -20.19 20.81
CA LYS A 205 8.48 -19.33 21.81
C LYS A 205 8.84 -17.87 21.54
N LEU A 206 8.06 -17.19 20.74
CA LEU A 206 8.29 -15.81 20.28
C LEU A 206 7.83 -14.79 21.35
N ARG A 207 8.60 -14.68 22.46
CA ARG A 207 8.28 -13.71 23.51
C ARG A 207 8.60 -12.29 23.07
N GLY A 208 7.70 -11.33 23.37
CA GLY A 208 7.88 -9.91 23.01
C GLY A 208 7.95 -9.68 21.50
N THR A 209 7.27 -10.52 20.75
CA THR A 209 7.26 -10.46 19.28
C THR A 209 5.84 -10.29 18.76
N VAL A 210 5.64 -9.32 17.87
CA VAL A 210 4.44 -9.20 17.04
C VAL A 210 4.70 -9.97 15.75
N VAL A 211 3.85 -10.93 15.43
CA VAL A 211 3.89 -11.63 14.14
C VAL A 211 2.99 -10.91 13.16
N MET A 212 3.58 -10.38 12.07
CA MET A 212 2.87 -9.69 10.99
C MET A 212 2.79 -10.63 9.79
N GLU A 213 1.63 -11.28 9.64
CA GLU A 213 1.38 -12.20 8.53
C GLU A 213 0.95 -11.43 7.29
N THR A 214 1.50 -11.78 6.13
CA THR A 214 1.12 -11.23 4.83
C THR A 214 1.12 -12.28 3.73
N GLY A 215 0.31 -12.06 2.70
CA GLY A 215 0.22 -12.97 1.55
C GLY A 215 -0.69 -14.15 1.80
N GLY A 216 -0.39 -15.28 1.19
CA GLY A 216 -1.11 -16.54 1.29
C GLY A 216 -0.17 -17.71 1.07
N MET A 217 -0.71 -18.91 0.87
CA MET A 217 0.09 -20.13 0.70
C MET A 217 0.82 -20.18 -0.65
N LYS A 218 0.39 -19.39 -1.65
CA LYS A 218 1.04 -19.23 -2.97
C LYS A 218 1.37 -20.54 -3.68
N GLY A 219 0.54 -21.57 -3.46
CA GLY A 219 0.74 -22.90 -4.02
C GLY A 219 1.83 -23.73 -3.33
N TYR A 220 2.45 -23.27 -2.27
CA TYR A 220 3.39 -24.06 -1.47
C TYR A 220 2.69 -24.97 -0.46
N ARG A 221 1.49 -24.57 -0.02
CA ARG A 221 0.61 -25.35 0.85
C ARG A 221 -0.84 -25.17 0.42
N GLU A 222 -1.73 -26.04 0.91
CA GLU A 222 -3.17 -25.88 0.76
C GLU A 222 -3.66 -24.64 1.51
N GLU A 223 -4.57 -23.89 0.87
CA GLU A 223 -5.18 -22.73 1.50
C GLU A 223 -6.16 -23.19 2.59
N ILE A 224 -6.02 -22.66 3.78
CA ILE A 224 -6.91 -22.92 4.93
C ILE A 224 -7.50 -21.61 5.45
N PRO A 225 -8.66 -21.66 6.16
CA PRO A 225 -9.22 -20.47 6.82
C PRO A 225 -8.22 -19.83 7.79
N LYS A 226 -8.22 -18.48 7.86
CA LYS A 226 -7.28 -17.75 8.74
C LYS A 226 -7.42 -18.14 10.21
N GLU A 227 -8.64 -18.40 10.68
CA GLU A 227 -8.89 -18.83 12.05
C GLU A 227 -8.26 -20.18 12.37
N GLU A 228 -8.10 -21.05 11.36
CA GLU A 228 -7.45 -22.33 11.49
C GLU A 228 -5.94 -22.18 11.45
N PHE A 229 -5.44 -21.38 10.51
CA PHE A 229 -4.04 -21.01 10.39
C PHE A 229 -3.48 -20.38 11.67
N HIS A 230 -4.23 -19.48 12.32
CA HIS A 230 -3.78 -18.81 13.55
C HIS A 230 -3.80 -19.70 14.81
N LYS A 231 -4.20 -20.96 14.70
CA LYS A 231 -4.10 -21.94 15.80
C LYS A 231 -2.82 -22.78 15.74
N ILE A 232 -2.13 -22.72 14.62
CA ILE A 232 -0.84 -23.37 14.41
C ILE A 232 0.25 -22.57 15.12
#